data_98a52581d05a1e0d3cd81d17b95a0397
#
_entry.id   98a52581d05a1e0d3cd81d17b95a0397
#
_cell.length_a   1.000
_cell.length_b   1.000
_cell.length_c   1.000
_cell.angle_alpha   90.00
_cell.angle_beta   90.00
_cell.angle_gamma   90.00
#
_symmetry.space_group_name_H-M   'P 1'
#
loop_
_entity.id
_entity.type
_entity.pdbx_description
1 polymer ?
#
loop_
_entity_poly.entity_id
_entity_poly.type
_entity_poly.pdbx_seq_one_letter_code
_entity_poly.pdbx_strand_id
1 'polypeptide(L)'
;MSGDGNLLQSLFTNAWGWVLIILFFNGAIVIHELGHFLAAKWRGLKVERFSIFGLGPKIFGWRGKDGVEYCFCWIPFGAFVALPQLADMKALEGDSDDADKLPPISYADKMIVAFAGPFFNLILALVLATVVWLAGTPILKSSQTNMIGYVQTQVAIDAETTVPSPAAQAGLQPGDRILQIDGEPVNDWQDVSMYIATGSGRDAAGNPRAKLLIERDGDILPVEVFPVLMTYNERSGRELRIIGISQAQTLRVGGIMPDSPAQIAGLESGDLIEAVDGQKLYNLVTLNDYINAQPGKAVTLDILRDGEPTQLTVKPEAVAWTKPLARLAPAGQPEAAIEVMPIYAPDEAGDPASADTPGQLVLFDIAEASPLEGQFKPGDVLTAVNGQPVDSLASLIAAFNSAGVDPQLSFRQEGKDYVYQAGGEWDASLVNPVTRAMIGFRLQDDFIIAHPTPGQQFTASVKMIGRVLGSLVSPRSDIGFKDLNGAIGIGRLVHRFSSPDMFDTKWDGFRAALAFAVILNVNLALLNLLPIPVLDGGHMTIATISKLLGRPMPRSLIEAATGAFVVLLFGLMAYITLFDSLDWVGDVEAKKQALREQQYQIDIAFPNDKPAE
;
A
#
# COMPACT_ATOMS: atom_id res chain seq x y z
N MET A 1 0.46 -11.15 -25.55
CA MET A 1 -0.38 -12.28 -25.10
C MET A 1 -1.28 -11.80 -23.99
N SER A 2 -2.60 -11.70 -24.29
CA SER A 2 -3.78 -11.65 -23.42
C SER A 2 -3.60 -11.04 -22.01
N GLY A 3 -3.59 -9.71 -21.94
CA GLY A 3 -3.67 -8.95 -20.69
C GLY A 3 -5.08 -8.75 -20.11
N ASP A 4 -6.07 -9.51 -20.54
CA ASP A 4 -7.44 -9.52 -20.00
C ASP A 4 -7.65 -10.64 -18.98
N GLY A 5 -6.68 -10.86 -18.10
CA GLY A 5 -6.91 -11.68 -16.92
C GLY A 5 -7.98 -10.99 -16.09
N ASN A 6 -9.24 -11.43 -16.22
CA ASN A 6 -10.35 -11.01 -15.40
C ASN A 6 -9.87 -10.79 -13.95
N LEU A 7 -10.14 -9.61 -13.39
CA LEU A 7 -9.84 -9.24 -12.00
C LEU A 7 -10.27 -10.35 -11.03
N LEU A 8 -11.38 -11.02 -11.30
CA LEU A 8 -11.84 -12.22 -10.63
C LEU A 8 -10.86 -13.39 -10.79
N GLN A 9 -10.27 -13.58 -11.97
CA GLN A 9 -9.34 -14.67 -12.21
C GLN A 9 -8.04 -14.50 -11.40
N SER A 10 -7.53 -13.26 -11.26
CA SER A 10 -6.36 -12.98 -10.41
C SER A 10 -6.65 -13.21 -8.92
N LEU A 11 -7.86 -12.94 -8.46
CA LEU A 11 -8.31 -13.25 -7.10
C LEU A 11 -8.38 -14.76 -6.83
N PHE A 12 -8.81 -15.55 -7.82
CA PHE A 12 -8.90 -17.01 -7.66
C PHE A 12 -7.59 -17.75 -7.94
N THR A 13 -6.64 -17.17 -8.67
CA THR A 13 -5.32 -17.80 -8.92
C THR A 13 -4.43 -17.81 -7.69
N ASN A 14 -4.65 -16.93 -6.71
CA ASN A 14 -3.89 -16.92 -5.46
C ASN A 14 -4.68 -17.53 -4.29
N ALA A 15 -4.93 -18.85 -4.37
CA ALA A 15 -5.63 -19.59 -3.32
C ALA A 15 -4.97 -19.42 -1.92
N TRP A 16 -3.65 -19.19 -1.87
CA TRP A 16 -2.91 -18.99 -0.62
C TRP A 16 -3.35 -17.70 0.11
N GLY A 17 -3.57 -16.61 -0.62
CA GLY A 17 -4.07 -15.37 -0.05
C GLY A 17 -5.44 -15.56 0.63
N TRP A 18 -6.34 -16.28 -0.01
CA TRP A 18 -7.65 -16.61 0.57
C TRP A 18 -7.55 -17.48 1.82
N VAL A 19 -6.63 -18.45 1.83
CA VAL A 19 -6.36 -19.28 3.02
C VAL A 19 -5.90 -18.41 4.18
N LEU A 20 -5.03 -17.44 3.95
CA LEU A 20 -4.56 -16.52 5.01
C LEU A 20 -5.69 -15.62 5.53
N ILE A 21 -6.54 -15.07 4.64
CA ILE A 21 -7.70 -14.25 5.04
C ILE A 21 -8.64 -15.07 5.93
N ILE A 22 -9.05 -16.26 5.48
CA ILE A 22 -9.96 -17.12 6.24
C ILE A 22 -9.33 -17.53 7.56
N LEU A 23 -8.07 -17.91 7.56
CA LEU A 23 -7.38 -18.36 8.77
C LEU A 23 -7.29 -17.27 9.83
N PHE A 24 -6.80 -16.09 9.47
CA PHE A 24 -6.52 -15.04 10.45
C PHE A 24 -7.75 -14.21 10.80
N PHE A 25 -8.54 -13.80 9.81
CA PHE A 25 -9.70 -12.96 10.06
C PHE A 25 -10.84 -13.76 10.71
N ASN A 26 -11.22 -14.87 10.08
CA ASN A 26 -12.29 -15.71 10.64
C ASN A 26 -11.85 -16.40 11.94
N GLY A 27 -10.58 -16.82 12.02
CA GLY A 27 -10.01 -17.38 13.24
C GLY A 27 -10.11 -16.43 14.44
N ALA A 28 -9.86 -15.14 14.24
CA ALA A 28 -9.99 -14.13 15.28
C ALA A 28 -11.44 -14.03 15.79
N ILE A 29 -12.43 -14.07 14.90
CA ILE A 29 -13.86 -14.03 15.27
C ILE A 29 -14.26 -15.31 16.02
N VAL A 30 -13.86 -16.48 15.52
CA VAL A 30 -14.16 -17.77 16.18
C VAL A 30 -13.61 -17.84 17.60
N ILE A 31 -12.38 -17.36 17.83
CA ILE A 31 -11.77 -17.33 19.16
C ILE A 31 -12.49 -16.33 20.08
N HIS A 32 -12.92 -15.19 19.54
CA HIS A 32 -13.76 -14.24 20.26
C HIS A 32 -15.05 -14.88 20.76
N GLU A 33 -15.82 -15.52 19.88
CA GLU A 33 -17.06 -16.20 20.20
C GLU A 33 -16.85 -17.39 21.14
N LEU A 34 -15.70 -18.08 21.00
CA LEU A 34 -15.30 -19.15 21.93
C LEU A 34 -15.12 -18.59 23.35
N GLY A 35 -14.62 -17.36 23.49
CA GLY A 35 -14.51 -16.67 24.77
C GLY A 35 -15.88 -16.53 25.46
N HIS A 36 -16.87 -15.99 24.76
CA HIS A 36 -18.24 -15.88 25.25
C HIS A 36 -18.85 -17.24 25.59
N PHE A 37 -18.67 -18.21 24.69
CA PHE A 37 -19.16 -19.57 24.88
C PHE A 37 -18.62 -20.22 26.16
N LEU A 38 -17.31 -20.19 26.37
CA LEU A 38 -16.67 -20.81 27.52
C LEU A 38 -17.04 -20.10 28.83
N ALA A 39 -17.10 -18.77 28.81
CA ALA A 39 -17.50 -17.99 29.97
C ALA A 39 -18.97 -18.23 30.34
N ALA A 40 -19.87 -18.28 29.37
CA ALA A 40 -21.29 -18.59 29.60
C ALA A 40 -21.46 -19.98 30.21
N LYS A 41 -20.77 -20.99 29.69
CA LYS A 41 -20.79 -22.35 30.25
C LYS A 41 -20.19 -22.40 31.66
N TRP A 42 -19.08 -21.70 31.89
CA TRP A 42 -18.47 -21.62 33.21
C TRP A 42 -19.40 -20.99 34.25
N ARG A 43 -20.19 -19.96 33.82
CA ARG A 43 -21.18 -19.31 34.69
C ARG A 43 -22.53 -20.05 34.78
N GLY A 44 -22.67 -21.18 34.09
CA GLY A 44 -23.89 -22.00 34.13
C GLY A 44 -25.05 -21.39 33.32
N LEU A 45 -24.77 -20.50 32.35
CA LEU A 45 -25.76 -19.93 31.48
C LEU A 45 -26.16 -20.90 30.37
N LYS A 46 -27.38 -20.81 29.88
CA LYS A 46 -27.86 -21.62 28.77
C LYS A 46 -27.22 -21.14 27.46
N VAL A 47 -26.52 -22.03 26.78
CA VAL A 47 -26.04 -21.83 25.42
C VAL A 47 -26.90 -22.66 24.49
N GLU A 48 -27.56 -22.06 23.52
CA GLU A 48 -28.43 -22.78 22.57
C GLU A 48 -27.64 -23.26 21.35
N ARG A 49 -26.84 -22.38 20.78
CA ARG A 49 -26.11 -22.65 19.54
C ARG A 49 -24.73 -22.01 19.57
N PHE A 50 -23.77 -22.69 18.96
CA PHE A 50 -22.44 -22.16 18.67
C PHE A 50 -22.11 -22.40 17.19
N SER A 51 -22.04 -21.34 16.40
CA SER A 51 -21.56 -21.42 15.02
C SER A 51 -20.04 -21.39 15.04
N ILE A 52 -19.41 -22.52 14.67
CA ILE A 52 -17.96 -22.64 14.60
C ILE A 52 -17.42 -21.90 13.39
N PHE A 53 -18.22 -21.79 12.32
CA PHE A 53 -17.83 -21.17 11.08
C PHE A 53 -19.05 -20.65 10.35
N GLY A 54 -19.05 -19.33 10.05
CA GLY A 54 -20.03 -18.67 9.22
C GLY A 54 -21.29 -18.17 9.92
N LEU A 55 -22.01 -17.36 9.19
CA LEU A 55 -23.28 -16.71 9.55
C LEU A 55 -24.42 -17.19 8.63
N GLY A 56 -25.69 -16.91 9.03
CA GLY A 56 -26.88 -17.20 8.25
C GLY A 56 -27.39 -18.63 8.36
N PRO A 57 -28.08 -19.17 7.33
CA PRO A 57 -28.69 -20.50 7.38
C PRO A 57 -27.67 -21.61 7.61
N LYS A 58 -28.05 -22.59 8.44
CA LYS A 58 -27.22 -23.74 8.75
C LYS A 58 -27.07 -24.67 7.53
N ILE A 59 -25.80 -25.02 7.22
CA ILE A 59 -25.48 -26.07 6.24
C ILE A 59 -25.48 -27.43 6.92
N PHE A 60 -24.72 -27.52 8.04
CA PHE A 60 -24.47 -28.74 8.76
C PHE A 60 -24.34 -28.42 10.25
N GLY A 61 -24.76 -29.36 11.12
CA GLY A 61 -24.59 -29.21 12.58
C GLY A 61 -24.96 -30.47 13.32
N TRP A 62 -24.53 -30.53 14.57
CA TRP A 62 -24.85 -31.62 15.51
C TRP A 62 -25.14 -31.04 16.89
N ARG A 63 -25.88 -31.81 17.71
CA ARG A 63 -26.10 -31.45 19.10
C ARG A 63 -25.12 -32.18 19.98
N GLY A 64 -24.36 -31.44 20.77
CA GLY A 64 -23.43 -31.98 21.74
C GLY A 64 -24.14 -32.65 22.92
N LYS A 65 -23.39 -33.44 23.71
CA LYS A 65 -23.89 -34.04 24.96
C LYS A 65 -24.29 -32.99 26.00
N ASP A 66 -23.77 -31.79 25.87
CA ASP A 66 -24.04 -30.61 26.68
C ASP A 66 -25.33 -29.88 26.28
N GLY A 67 -26.05 -30.39 25.29
CA GLY A 67 -27.30 -29.80 24.76
C GLY A 67 -27.13 -28.65 23.77
N VAL A 68 -25.88 -28.21 23.53
CA VAL A 68 -25.57 -27.12 22.60
C VAL A 68 -25.62 -27.63 21.15
N GLU A 69 -26.22 -26.84 20.26
CA GLU A 69 -26.16 -27.08 18.83
C GLU A 69 -24.89 -26.45 18.25
N TYR A 70 -23.96 -27.27 17.76
CA TYR A 70 -22.78 -26.83 17.02
C TYR A 70 -23.09 -26.83 15.54
N CYS A 71 -22.76 -25.75 14.81
CA CYS A 71 -23.13 -25.67 13.40
C CYS A 71 -22.07 -24.94 12.54
N PHE A 72 -22.19 -25.17 11.23
CA PHE A 72 -21.53 -24.46 10.15
C PHE A 72 -22.61 -23.80 9.29
N CYS A 73 -22.41 -22.54 8.93
CA CYS A 73 -23.38 -21.72 8.22
C CYS A 73 -22.93 -21.35 6.81
N TRP A 74 -23.87 -20.85 5.99
CA TRP A 74 -23.67 -20.63 4.56
C TRP A 74 -22.70 -19.51 4.20
N ILE A 75 -22.72 -18.40 4.96
CA ILE A 75 -21.82 -17.27 4.72
C ILE A 75 -20.47 -17.61 5.37
N PRO A 76 -19.40 -17.83 4.60
CA PRO A 76 -18.15 -18.39 5.12
C PRO A 76 -17.30 -17.42 5.94
N PHE A 77 -17.91 -16.41 6.53
CA PHE A 77 -17.28 -15.41 7.39
C PHE A 77 -18.07 -15.24 8.69
N GLY A 78 -17.34 -15.07 9.80
CA GLY A 78 -17.93 -14.90 11.12
C GLY A 78 -18.14 -16.19 11.87
N ALA A 79 -18.57 -16.04 13.10
CA ALA A 79 -19.03 -17.06 14.04
C ALA A 79 -20.05 -16.37 14.95
N PHE A 80 -20.79 -17.13 15.74
CA PHE A 80 -21.65 -16.57 16.79
C PHE A 80 -21.98 -17.59 17.88
N VAL A 81 -22.29 -17.09 19.06
CA VAL A 81 -22.82 -17.88 20.17
C VAL A 81 -24.20 -17.36 20.57
N ALA A 82 -25.23 -18.19 20.51
CA ALA A 82 -26.58 -17.83 20.91
C ALA A 82 -26.77 -18.00 22.43
N LEU A 83 -26.92 -16.87 23.13
CA LEU A 83 -27.08 -16.77 24.57
C LEU A 83 -28.46 -16.16 24.93
N PRO A 84 -29.55 -16.95 25.03
CA PRO A 84 -30.91 -16.43 25.17
C PRO A 84 -31.13 -15.59 26.44
N GLN A 85 -30.32 -15.76 27.47
CA GLN A 85 -30.39 -14.97 28.71
C GLN A 85 -29.75 -13.58 28.59
N LEU A 86 -28.89 -13.33 27.61
CA LEU A 86 -28.38 -12.03 27.28
C LEU A 86 -29.33 -11.35 26.28
N ALA A 87 -30.52 -10.97 26.79
CA ALA A 87 -31.66 -10.48 26.01
C ALA A 87 -31.35 -9.26 25.11
N ASP A 88 -30.29 -8.56 25.40
CA ASP A 88 -29.83 -7.38 24.66
C ASP A 88 -29.20 -7.74 23.30
N MET A 89 -28.85 -9.03 23.07
CA MET A 89 -28.30 -9.57 21.81
C MET A 89 -29.37 -10.09 20.82
N LYS A 90 -30.65 -10.14 21.23
CA LYS A 90 -31.75 -10.67 20.41
C LYS A 90 -31.94 -9.97 19.06
N ALA A 91 -31.57 -8.71 18.96
CA ALA A 91 -31.77 -7.92 17.74
C ALA A 91 -30.95 -8.45 16.53
N LEU A 92 -29.87 -9.19 16.79
CA LEU A 92 -28.98 -9.73 15.75
C LEU A 92 -29.08 -11.25 15.56
N GLU A 93 -29.48 -11.97 16.60
CA GLU A 93 -29.41 -13.46 16.63
C GLU A 93 -30.76 -14.19 16.50
N GLY A 94 -31.88 -13.45 16.48
CA GLY A 94 -33.23 -14.01 16.38
C GLY A 94 -33.92 -14.29 17.71
N ASP A 95 -35.24 -14.34 17.67
CA ASP A 95 -36.12 -14.53 18.83
C ASP A 95 -36.08 -16.00 19.30
N SER A 96 -35.76 -16.23 20.58
CA SER A 96 -35.95 -17.54 21.21
C SER A 96 -37.17 -17.48 22.13
N ASP A 97 -38.16 -18.32 21.88
CA ASP A 97 -39.42 -18.41 22.66
C ASP A 97 -39.20 -18.75 24.16
N ASP A 98 -38.00 -19.18 24.54
CA ASP A 98 -37.68 -19.62 25.89
C ASP A 98 -36.93 -18.58 26.74
N ALA A 99 -36.56 -17.41 26.20
CA ALA A 99 -35.75 -16.41 26.93
C ALA A 99 -36.46 -15.88 28.20
N ASP A 100 -37.75 -15.68 28.13
CA ASP A 100 -38.56 -15.16 29.24
C ASP A 100 -38.77 -16.19 30.39
N LYS A 101 -38.46 -17.47 30.15
CA LYS A 101 -38.57 -18.56 31.13
C LYS A 101 -37.31 -18.83 31.91
N LEU A 102 -36.19 -18.21 31.54
CA LEU A 102 -34.89 -18.43 32.15
C LEU A 102 -34.66 -17.46 33.31
N PRO A 103 -33.89 -17.87 34.36
CA PRO A 103 -33.59 -17.01 35.49
C PRO A 103 -32.79 -15.77 35.06
N PRO A 104 -33.00 -14.61 35.69
CA PRO A 104 -32.28 -13.39 35.37
C PRO A 104 -30.78 -13.53 35.67
N ILE A 105 -29.95 -12.97 34.79
CA ILE A 105 -28.49 -13.02 34.92
C ILE A 105 -27.99 -11.96 35.89
N SER A 106 -27.01 -12.31 36.73
CA SER A 106 -26.35 -11.35 37.61
C SER A 106 -25.52 -10.33 36.83
N TYR A 107 -25.28 -9.16 37.43
CA TYR A 107 -24.37 -8.16 36.87
C TYR A 107 -22.97 -8.74 36.61
N ALA A 108 -22.45 -9.54 37.56
CA ALA A 108 -21.13 -10.16 37.44
C ALA A 108 -21.07 -11.12 36.24
N ASP A 109 -22.12 -11.91 36.02
CA ASP A 109 -22.18 -12.84 34.89
C ASP A 109 -22.22 -12.11 33.54
N LYS A 110 -23.01 -11.02 33.43
CA LYS A 110 -23.00 -10.15 32.24
C LYS A 110 -21.61 -9.59 31.93
N MET A 111 -20.94 -9.08 32.95
CA MET A 111 -19.60 -8.51 32.80
C MET A 111 -18.56 -9.55 32.38
N ILE A 112 -18.59 -10.73 33.03
CA ILE A 112 -17.64 -11.82 32.74
C ILE A 112 -17.84 -12.33 31.31
N VAL A 113 -19.08 -12.59 30.90
CA VAL A 113 -19.36 -13.11 29.56
C VAL A 113 -19.03 -12.09 28.50
N ALA A 114 -19.45 -10.81 28.65
CA ALA A 114 -19.16 -9.77 27.68
C ALA A 114 -17.63 -9.50 27.55
N PHE A 115 -16.89 -9.53 28.67
CA PHE A 115 -15.44 -9.33 28.64
C PHE A 115 -14.68 -10.51 28.04
N ALA A 116 -15.24 -11.74 28.09
CA ALA A 116 -14.54 -12.95 27.71
C ALA A 116 -14.16 -12.99 26.22
N GLY A 117 -15.02 -12.48 25.30
CA GLY A 117 -14.71 -12.39 23.88
C GLY A 117 -13.44 -11.56 23.61
N PRO A 118 -13.42 -10.28 23.98
CA PRO A 118 -12.23 -9.44 23.88
C PRO A 118 -11.00 -10.03 24.57
N PHE A 119 -11.18 -10.64 25.76
CA PHE A 119 -10.09 -11.26 26.50
C PHE A 119 -9.47 -12.46 25.75
N PHE A 120 -10.26 -13.29 25.09
CA PHE A 120 -9.75 -14.40 24.30
C PHE A 120 -9.00 -13.91 23.05
N ASN A 121 -9.41 -12.80 22.45
CA ASN A 121 -8.62 -12.18 21.39
C ASN A 121 -7.26 -11.65 21.89
N LEU A 122 -7.19 -11.10 23.12
CA LEU A 122 -5.91 -10.73 23.72
C LEU A 122 -5.02 -11.94 23.98
N ILE A 123 -5.60 -13.07 24.42
CA ILE A 123 -4.86 -14.34 24.57
C ILE A 123 -4.33 -14.81 23.22
N LEU A 124 -5.16 -14.81 22.17
CA LEU A 124 -4.75 -15.18 20.83
C LEU A 124 -3.65 -14.25 20.31
N ALA A 125 -3.80 -12.92 20.49
CA ALA A 125 -2.77 -11.96 20.15
C ALA A 125 -1.44 -12.25 20.85
N LEU A 126 -1.46 -12.59 22.14
CA LEU A 126 -0.26 -12.97 22.91
C LEU A 126 0.40 -14.25 22.38
N VAL A 127 -0.40 -15.26 22.04
CA VAL A 127 0.09 -16.52 21.45
C VAL A 127 0.74 -16.23 20.09
N LEU A 128 0.04 -15.51 19.20
CA LEU A 128 0.56 -15.13 17.88
C LEU A 128 1.82 -14.26 18.00
N ALA A 129 1.82 -13.27 18.91
CA ALA A 129 2.99 -12.43 19.17
C ALA A 129 4.19 -13.22 19.67
N THR A 130 3.96 -14.28 20.46
CA THR A 130 5.02 -15.18 20.88
C THR A 130 5.55 -16.00 19.69
N VAL A 131 4.67 -16.46 18.80
CA VAL A 131 5.08 -17.15 17.56
C VAL A 131 5.90 -16.20 16.67
N VAL A 132 5.45 -14.95 16.50
CA VAL A 132 6.19 -13.92 15.74
C VAL A 132 7.55 -13.64 16.37
N TRP A 133 7.63 -13.55 17.69
CA TRP A 133 8.91 -13.38 18.40
C TRP A 133 9.89 -14.53 18.16
N LEU A 134 9.40 -15.76 18.14
CA LEU A 134 10.24 -16.96 17.91
C LEU A 134 10.59 -17.14 16.43
N ALA A 135 9.62 -17.01 15.53
CA ALA A 135 9.80 -17.22 14.09
C ALA A 135 10.43 -16.01 13.36
N GLY A 136 10.29 -14.83 13.94
CA GLY A 136 10.64 -13.56 13.33
C GLY A 136 9.59 -13.07 12.30
N THR A 137 9.74 -11.83 11.89
CA THR A 137 8.95 -11.23 10.81
C THR A 137 9.87 -10.46 9.88
N PRO A 138 9.67 -10.54 8.54
CA PRO A 138 10.48 -9.78 7.60
C PRO A 138 10.12 -8.29 7.69
N ILE A 139 11.13 -7.46 7.85
CA ILE A 139 11.01 -6.00 7.81
C ILE A 139 12.15 -5.42 6.99
N LEU A 140 11.93 -4.27 6.38
CA LEU A 140 13.01 -3.52 5.75
C LEU A 140 13.96 -2.98 6.82
N LYS A 141 15.25 -3.20 6.68
CA LYS A 141 16.27 -2.66 7.60
C LYS A 141 16.19 -1.14 7.67
N SER A 142 15.94 -0.50 6.53
CA SER A 142 15.74 0.95 6.43
C SER A 142 14.53 1.46 7.22
N SER A 143 13.59 0.61 7.61
CA SER A 143 12.47 1.01 8.47
C SER A 143 12.84 1.13 9.95
N GLN A 144 13.98 0.59 10.37
CA GLN A 144 14.45 0.63 11.77
C GLN A 144 15.22 1.90 12.14
N THR A 145 15.42 2.81 11.20
CA THR A 145 16.09 4.09 11.46
C THR A 145 15.09 5.21 11.69
N ASN A 146 15.51 6.22 12.43
CA ASN A 146 14.84 7.53 12.53
C ASN A 146 15.65 8.64 11.85
N MET A 147 16.63 8.26 11.02
CA MET A 147 17.52 9.19 10.31
C MET A 147 16.95 9.51 8.93
N ILE A 148 16.98 10.78 8.55
CA ILE A 148 16.62 11.25 7.22
C ILE A 148 17.72 10.85 6.24
N GLY A 149 17.36 10.11 5.20
CA GLY A 149 18.29 9.73 4.13
C GLY A 149 18.23 10.64 2.92
N TYR A 150 17.05 11.18 2.64
CA TYR A 150 16.82 12.06 1.49
C TYR A 150 15.76 13.12 1.80
N VAL A 151 15.99 14.33 1.31
CA VAL A 151 15.03 15.43 1.37
C VAL A 151 14.71 15.85 -0.06
N GLN A 152 13.46 15.69 -0.46
CA GLN A 152 12.97 16.13 -1.77
C GLN A 152 13.04 17.65 -1.89
N THR A 153 13.32 18.17 -3.07
CA THR A 153 13.21 19.62 -3.35
C THR A 153 11.77 20.04 -3.60
N GLN A 154 11.02 19.18 -4.26
CA GLN A 154 9.60 19.34 -4.53
C GLN A 154 8.86 18.05 -4.22
N VAL A 155 7.57 18.16 -3.87
CA VAL A 155 6.69 17.02 -3.63
C VAL A 155 5.46 17.14 -4.53
N ALA A 156 5.05 16.03 -5.15
CA ALA A 156 3.78 15.94 -5.86
C ALA A 156 2.65 15.82 -4.83
N ILE A 157 1.64 16.67 -4.94
CA ILE A 157 0.45 16.62 -4.08
C ILE A 157 -0.73 15.93 -4.77
N ASP A 158 -0.72 15.89 -6.10
CA ASP A 158 -1.60 15.11 -6.97
C ASP A 158 -0.86 14.79 -8.29
N ALA A 159 -1.55 14.22 -9.29
CA ALA A 159 -0.94 13.83 -10.57
C ALA A 159 -0.38 15.01 -11.39
N GLU A 160 -0.91 16.22 -11.20
CA GLU A 160 -0.58 17.39 -12.02
C GLU A 160 0.21 18.45 -11.25
N THR A 161 0.11 18.45 -9.91
CA THR A 161 0.59 19.56 -9.08
C THR A 161 1.79 19.15 -8.23
N THR A 162 2.90 19.89 -8.38
CA THR A 162 4.06 19.79 -7.49
C THR A 162 4.23 21.07 -6.70
N VAL A 163 4.65 20.96 -5.45
CA VAL A 163 4.91 22.09 -4.56
C VAL A 163 6.31 21.97 -3.95
N PRO A 164 6.93 23.08 -3.53
CA PRO A 164 8.19 23.01 -2.79
C PRO A 164 8.07 22.13 -1.54
N SER A 165 9.07 21.28 -1.32
CA SER A 165 9.07 20.34 -0.18
C SER A 165 9.01 21.06 1.16
N PRO A 166 8.04 20.74 2.04
CA PRO A 166 8.00 21.28 3.39
C PRO A 166 9.26 21.05 4.20
N ALA A 167 9.89 19.88 4.06
CA ALA A 167 11.13 19.55 4.75
C ALA A 167 12.31 20.40 4.26
N ALA A 168 12.43 20.62 2.95
CA ALA A 168 13.45 21.49 2.37
C ALA A 168 13.26 22.94 2.82
N GLN A 169 12.01 23.44 2.84
CA GLN A 169 11.69 24.79 3.32
C GLN A 169 12.02 24.98 4.80
N ALA A 170 11.85 23.92 5.62
CA ALA A 170 12.19 23.92 7.04
C ALA A 170 13.70 23.74 7.30
N GLY A 171 14.51 23.51 6.26
CA GLY A 171 15.96 23.33 6.38
C GLY A 171 16.37 21.97 6.95
N LEU A 172 15.52 20.94 6.83
CA LEU A 172 15.91 19.56 7.14
C LEU A 172 16.94 19.06 6.12
N GLN A 173 17.85 18.20 6.57
CA GLN A 173 18.97 17.70 5.77
C GLN A 173 19.10 16.18 5.86
N PRO A 174 19.64 15.50 4.83
CA PRO A 174 20.07 14.12 4.95
C PRO A 174 21.09 13.98 6.09
N GLY A 175 20.93 12.97 6.93
CA GLY A 175 21.73 12.75 8.13
C GLY A 175 21.09 13.27 9.43
N ASP A 176 20.10 14.14 9.37
CA ASP A 176 19.32 14.53 10.55
C ASP A 176 18.65 13.31 11.18
N ARG A 177 18.76 13.17 12.49
CA ARG A 177 18.05 12.13 13.26
C ARG A 177 16.83 12.74 13.94
N ILE A 178 15.65 12.25 13.63
CA ILE A 178 14.41 12.73 14.24
C ILE A 178 14.24 12.08 15.61
N LEU A 179 14.29 12.88 16.68
CA LEU A 179 14.17 12.40 18.06
C LEU A 179 12.72 12.44 18.54
N GLN A 180 11.96 13.49 18.16
CA GLN A 180 10.55 13.66 18.55
C GLN A 180 9.77 14.34 17.43
N ILE A 181 8.47 14.03 17.38
CA ILE A 181 7.46 14.73 16.55
C ILE A 181 6.27 15.08 17.46
N ASP A 182 5.92 16.36 17.55
CA ASP A 182 4.86 16.91 18.42
C ASP A 182 4.97 16.44 19.88
N GLY A 183 6.20 16.28 20.39
CA GLY A 183 6.52 15.84 21.75
C GLY A 183 6.54 14.31 21.96
N GLU A 184 6.16 13.54 20.97
CA GLU A 184 6.22 12.07 21.02
C GLU A 184 7.58 11.56 20.56
N PRO A 185 8.23 10.63 21.30
CA PRO A 185 9.52 10.10 20.93
C PRO A 185 9.41 9.21 19.67
N VAL A 186 10.40 9.34 18.79
CA VAL A 186 10.53 8.61 17.54
C VAL A 186 11.62 7.55 17.67
N ASN A 187 11.26 6.28 17.45
CA ASN A 187 12.21 5.17 17.55
C ASN A 187 12.65 4.67 16.16
N ASP A 188 11.75 4.70 15.19
CA ASP A 188 11.93 4.15 13.86
C ASP A 188 11.17 4.96 12.80
N TRP A 189 11.30 4.57 11.53
CA TRP A 189 10.64 5.27 10.42
C TRP A 189 9.12 5.11 10.41
N GLN A 190 8.62 4.04 11.02
CA GLN A 190 7.17 3.85 11.16
C GLN A 190 6.56 4.89 12.10
N ASP A 191 7.25 5.21 13.21
CA ASP A 191 6.88 6.33 14.10
C ASP A 191 6.87 7.66 13.33
N VAL A 192 7.93 7.94 12.52
CA VAL A 192 8.00 9.17 11.70
C VAL A 192 6.79 9.27 10.79
N SER A 193 6.53 8.25 9.98
CA SER A 193 5.44 8.22 9.02
C SER A 193 4.08 8.37 9.71
N MET A 194 3.87 7.61 10.79
CA MET A 194 2.62 7.62 11.55
C MET A 194 2.37 8.99 12.20
N TYR A 195 3.39 9.61 12.80
CA TYR A 195 3.19 10.88 13.54
C TYR A 195 2.97 12.06 12.60
N ILE A 196 3.59 12.07 11.43
CA ILE A 196 3.32 13.08 10.41
C ILE A 196 1.91 12.89 9.84
N ALA A 197 1.56 11.66 9.44
CA ALA A 197 0.27 11.35 8.84
C ALA A 197 -0.90 11.61 9.78
N THR A 198 -0.79 11.21 11.05
CA THR A 198 -1.86 11.36 12.06
C THR A 198 -1.77 12.66 12.87
N GLY A 199 -0.82 13.54 12.54
CA GLY A 199 -0.62 14.79 13.25
C GLY A 199 -1.87 15.67 13.22
N SER A 200 -2.15 16.36 14.34
CA SER A 200 -3.26 17.32 14.47
C SER A 200 -2.79 18.75 14.77
N GLY A 201 -1.46 18.97 14.74
CA GLY A 201 -0.88 20.29 14.92
C GLY A 201 -1.33 21.27 13.84
N ARG A 202 -1.64 22.51 14.24
CA ARG A 202 -2.03 23.61 13.35
C ARG A 202 -1.34 24.90 13.77
N ASP A 203 -1.04 25.77 12.80
CA ASP A 203 -0.62 27.14 13.06
C ASP A 203 -1.81 28.06 13.40
N ALA A 204 -1.56 29.35 13.59
CA ALA A 204 -2.60 30.34 13.90
C ALA A 204 -3.58 30.56 12.73
N ALA A 205 -3.17 30.27 11.50
CA ALA A 205 -4.01 30.38 10.30
C ALA A 205 -4.80 29.07 10.02
N GLY A 206 -4.52 28.00 10.79
CA GLY A 206 -5.18 26.70 10.63
C GLY A 206 -4.45 25.74 9.70
N ASN A 207 -3.28 26.10 9.16
CA ASN A 207 -2.48 25.20 8.31
C ASN A 207 -1.87 24.05 9.11
N PRO A 208 -1.71 22.84 8.51
CA PRO A 208 -1.02 21.73 9.15
C PRO A 208 0.39 22.14 9.62
N ARG A 209 0.75 21.74 10.83
CA ARG A 209 2.06 22.01 11.44
C ARG A 209 2.53 20.78 12.21
N ALA A 210 3.81 20.46 12.11
CA ALA A 210 4.51 19.47 12.91
C ALA A 210 5.73 20.11 13.57
N LYS A 211 5.96 19.84 14.86
CA LYS A 211 7.14 20.27 15.60
C LYS A 211 8.09 19.08 15.73
N LEU A 212 9.24 19.17 15.11
CA LEU A 212 10.28 18.16 15.18
C LEU A 212 11.37 18.59 16.14
N LEU A 213 11.91 17.62 16.88
CA LEU A 213 13.18 17.74 17.57
C LEU A 213 14.18 16.83 16.84
N ILE A 214 15.21 17.41 16.28
CA ILE A 214 16.22 16.66 15.50
C ILE A 214 17.59 16.76 16.15
N GLU A 215 18.44 15.76 15.88
CA GLU A 215 19.87 15.79 16.16
C GLU A 215 20.61 15.95 14.84
N ARG A 216 21.45 16.99 14.76
CA ARG A 216 22.34 17.30 13.63
C ARG A 216 23.73 17.57 14.16
N ASP A 217 24.73 16.81 13.74
CA ASP A 217 26.14 16.95 14.14
C ASP A 217 26.37 16.96 15.67
N GLY A 218 25.48 16.30 16.43
CA GLY A 218 25.46 16.23 17.89
C GLY A 218 24.68 17.33 18.58
N ASP A 219 24.18 18.33 17.85
CA ASP A 219 23.32 19.38 18.38
C ASP A 219 21.85 19.01 18.28
N ILE A 220 21.07 19.33 19.30
CA ILE A 220 19.62 19.13 19.33
C ILE A 220 18.91 20.40 18.90
N LEU A 221 18.19 20.34 17.78
CA LEU A 221 17.55 21.50 17.15
C LEU A 221 16.03 21.31 17.06
N PRO A 222 15.24 22.29 17.51
CA PRO A 222 13.80 22.33 17.24
C PRO A 222 13.55 22.85 15.82
N VAL A 223 12.76 22.12 15.04
CA VAL A 223 12.37 22.49 13.66
C VAL A 223 10.85 22.46 13.54
N GLU A 224 10.26 23.51 13.00
CA GLU A 224 8.84 23.52 12.62
C GLU A 224 8.71 23.25 11.13
N VAL A 225 7.86 22.29 10.79
CA VAL A 225 7.55 21.92 9.41
C VAL A 225 6.06 22.09 9.16
N PHE A 226 5.69 22.53 7.98
CA PHE A 226 4.30 22.72 7.56
C PHE A 226 3.92 21.65 6.52
N PRO A 227 3.41 20.48 6.95
CA PRO A 227 3.05 19.39 6.03
C PRO A 227 2.03 19.84 4.99
N VAL A 228 2.13 19.27 3.79
CA VAL A 228 1.10 19.39 2.76
C VAL A 228 0.27 18.13 2.68
N LEU A 229 -0.95 18.24 2.17
CA LEU A 229 -1.82 17.10 1.91
C LEU A 229 -1.51 16.57 0.51
N MET A 230 -1.18 15.29 0.42
CA MET A 230 -0.97 14.57 -0.82
C MET A 230 -2.14 13.63 -1.07
N THR A 231 -2.78 13.75 -2.20
CA THR A 231 -3.79 12.79 -2.69
C THR A 231 -3.06 11.53 -3.17
N TYR A 232 -3.12 10.45 -2.40
CA TYR A 232 -2.44 9.20 -2.78
C TYR A 232 -3.31 8.26 -3.63
N ASN A 233 -4.59 8.58 -3.75
CA ASN A 233 -5.50 7.91 -4.67
C ASN A 233 -6.55 8.91 -5.16
N GLU A 234 -6.47 9.27 -6.43
CA GLU A 234 -7.34 10.29 -7.04
C GLU A 234 -8.80 9.84 -7.13
N ARG A 235 -9.05 8.54 -7.34
CA ARG A 235 -10.39 7.98 -7.43
C ARG A 235 -11.17 8.10 -6.12
N SER A 236 -10.51 7.88 -5.00
CA SER A 236 -11.12 7.98 -3.67
C SER A 236 -10.96 9.37 -3.04
N GLY A 237 -10.06 10.19 -3.55
CA GLY A 237 -9.70 11.48 -2.95
C GLY A 237 -9.16 11.33 -1.52
N ARG A 238 -8.50 10.22 -1.22
CA ARG A 238 -7.82 10.01 0.05
C ARG A 238 -6.53 10.80 0.10
N GLU A 239 -6.31 11.47 1.22
CA GLU A 239 -5.18 12.39 1.40
C GLU A 239 -4.35 12.00 2.60
N LEU A 240 -3.06 12.30 2.55
CA LEU A 240 -2.12 12.07 3.62
C LEU A 240 -1.20 13.27 3.80
N ARG A 241 -0.89 13.61 5.07
CA ARG A 241 0.15 14.61 5.35
C ARG A 241 1.51 14.07 4.97
N ILE A 242 2.26 14.84 4.19
CA ILE A 242 3.66 14.56 3.83
C ILE A 242 4.53 15.79 4.06
N ILE A 243 5.82 15.57 4.23
CA ILE A 243 6.82 16.63 4.35
C ILE A 243 7.96 16.51 3.34
N GLY A 244 8.00 15.42 2.54
CA GLY A 244 9.01 15.23 1.48
C GLY A 244 10.35 14.73 2.00
N ILE A 245 10.37 13.73 2.90
CA ILE A 245 11.57 13.05 3.38
C ILE A 245 11.49 11.54 3.14
N SER A 246 12.65 10.90 3.03
CA SER A 246 12.78 9.44 3.01
C SER A 246 13.84 8.98 4.01
N GLN A 247 13.69 7.75 4.48
CA GLN A 247 14.62 7.14 5.45
C GLN A 247 16.03 6.94 4.90
N ALA A 248 16.99 6.92 5.80
CA ALA A 248 18.33 6.49 5.46
C ALA A 248 18.35 4.99 5.11
N GLN A 249 19.15 4.66 4.11
CA GLN A 249 19.37 3.32 3.59
C GLN A 249 20.84 2.92 3.73
N THR A 250 21.09 1.65 3.93
CA THR A 250 22.43 1.08 3.83
C THR A 250 22.72 0.85 2.34
N LEU A 251 23.72 1.54 1.77
CA LEU A 251 24.06 1.40 0.36
C LEU A 251 25.02 0.21 0.13
N ARG A 252 24.57 -0.99 0.50
CA ARG A 252 25.32 -2.22 0.23
C ARG A 252 25.04 -2.73 -1.17
N VAL A 253 26.11 -3.00 -1.91
CA VAL A 253 26.05 -3.53 -3.27
C VAL A 253 25.59 -5.00 -3.24
N GLY A 254 24.48 -5.32 -3.90
CA GLY A 254 23.94 -6.67 -4.01
C GLY A 254 24.33 -7.37 -5.31
N GLY A 255 24.55 -6.62 -6.38
CA GLY A 255 24.96 -7.15 -7.67
C GLY A 255 25.50 -6.08 -8.60
N ILE A 256 26.39 -6.48 -9.49
CA ILE A 256 27.02 -5.63 -10.50
C ILE A 256 26.46 -6.01 -11.87
N MET A 257 26.12 -5.01 -12.66
CA MET A 257 25.67 -5.21 -14.04
C MET A 257 26.90 -5.52 -14.93
N PRO A 258 26.77 -6.48 -15.85
CA PRO A 258 27.85 -6.80 -16.79
C PRO A 258 28.27 -5.57 -17.60
N ASP A 259 29.55 -5.46 -17.90
CA ASP A 259 30.17 -4.40 -18.71
C ASP A 259 29.93 -2.96 -18.20
N SER A 260 29.43 -2.83 -16.98
CA SER A 260 29.11 -1.54 -16.38
C SER A 260 30.32 -0.76 -15.86
N PRO A 261 30.23 0.57 -15.74
CA PRO A 261 31.24 1.38 -15.07
C PRO A 261 31.60 0.89 -13.68
N ALA A 262 30.64 0.33 -12.93
CA ALA A 262 30.88 -0.27 -11.61
C ALA A 262 31.80 -1.50 -11.71
N GLN A 263 31.56 -2.39 -12.68
CA GLN A 263 32.40 -3.57 -12.93
C GLN A 263 33.82 -3.15 -13.34
N ILE A 264 33.93 -2.19 -14.27
CA ILE A 264 35.21 -1.68 -14.78
C ILE A 264 36.02 -1.05 -13.66
N ALA A 265 35.37 -0.32 -12.74
CA ALA A 265 36.00 0.30 -11.58
C ALA A 265 36.37 -0.70 -10.46
N GLY A 266 35.93 -1.97 -10.58
CA GLY A 266 36.21 -3.01 -9.59
C GLY A 266 35.32 -2.93 -8.35
N LEU A 267 34.09 -2.38 -8.47
CA LEU A 267 33.07 -2.49 -7.42
C LEU A 267 32.62 -3.95 -7.32
N GLU A 268 32.39 -4.45 -6.11
CA GLU A 268 32.06 -5.85 -5.86
C GLU A 268 30.76 -5.99 -5.04
N SER A 269 30.09 -7.13 -5.17
CA SER A 269 28.95 -7.46 -4.32
C SER A 269 29.42 -7.57 -2.86
N GLY A 270 28.69 -6.93 -1.95
CA GLY A 270 29.05 -6.82 -0.53
C GLY A 270 29.69 -5.50 -0.13
N ASP A 271 30.25 -4.73 -1.08
CA ASP A 271 30.78 -3.40 -0.81
C ASP A 271 29.73 -2.48 -0.19
N LEU A 272 30.10 -1.69 0.79
CA LEU A 272 29.26 -0.67 1.39
C LEU A 272 29.69 0.71 0.91
N ILE A 273 28.88 1.39 0.13
CA ILE A 273 29.14 2.75 -0.35
C ILE A 273 28.80 3.74 0.77
N GLU A 274 29.77 4.53 1.22
CA GLU A 274 29.59 5.51 2.30
C GLU A 274 29.55 6.94 1.80
N ALA A 275 30.36 7.28 0.77
CA ALA A 275 30.42 8.64 0.24
C ALA A 275 30.71 8.66 -1.27
N VAL A 276 30.42 9.80 -1.91
CA VAL A 276 30.80 10.13 -3.28
C VAL A 276 31.53 11.47 -3.27
N ASP A 277 32.76 11.52 -3.83
CA ASP A 277 33.65 12.70 -3.81
C ASP A 277 33.78 13.33 -2.40
N GLY A 278 33.82 12.48 -1.34
CA GLY A 278 33.88 12.89 0.07
C GLY A 278 32.52 13.35 0.66
N GLN A 279 31.44 13.44 -0.14
CA GLN A 279 30.11 13.74 0.35
C GLN A 279 29.44 12.47 0.87
N LYS A 280 29.09 12.43 2.15
CA LYS A 280 28.46 11.28 2.78
C LYS A 280 27.08 10.99 2.18
N LEU A 281 26.81 9.72 1.93
CA LEU A 281 25.58 9.24 1.35
C LEU A 281 24.71 8.55 2.40
N TYR A 282 23.43 8.87 2.39
CA TYR A 282 22.43 8.26 3.26
C TYR A 282 21.29 7.57 2.50
N ASN A 283 21.26 7.73 1.15
CA ASN A 283 20.23 7.16 0.30
C ASN A 283 20.71 7.05 -1.14
N LEU A 284 20.24 6.04 -1.89
CA LEU A 284 20.62 5.84 -3.29
C LEU A 284 20.16 7.00 -4.19
N VAL A 285 19.03 7.63 -3.88
CA VAL A 285 18.53 8.79 -4.65
C VAL A 285 19.55 9.91 -4.65
N THR A 286 20.20 10.18 -3.49
CA THR A 286 21.27 11.20 -3.39
C THR A 286 22.44 10.90 -4.32
N LEU A 287 22.87 9.63 -4.41
CA LEU A 287 23.94 9.23 -5.34
C LEU A 287 23.50 9.43 -6.80
N ASN A 288 22.28 8.99 -7.14
CA ASN A 288 21.75 9.15 -8.49
C ASN A 288 21.64 10.62 -8.89
N ASP A 289 21.12 11.47 -8.01
CA ASP A 289 21.03 12.91 -8.26
C ASP A 289 22.42 13.53 -8.45
N TYR A 290 23.41 13.12 -7.62
CA TYR A 290 24.79 13.60 -7.71
C TYR A 290 25.42 13.27 -9.06
N ILE A 291 25.34 12.02 -9.53
CA ILE A 291 25.94 11.61 -10.79
C ILE A 291 25.20 12.19 -12.01
N ASN A 292 23.86 12.34 -11.94
CA ASN A 292 23.08 12.95 -13.00
C ASN A 292 23.30 14.47 -13.12
N ALA A 293 23.65 15.15 -12.03
CA ALA A 293 24.04 16.56 -12.07
C ALA A 293 25.40 16.82 -12.77
N GLN A 294 26.23 15.78 -12.95
CA GLN A 294 27.57 15.87 -13.51
C GLN A 294 27.83 14.77 -14.56
N PRO A 295 27.07 14.74 -15.67
CA PRO A 295 27.14 13.66 -16.65
C PRO A 295 28.55 13.51 -17.23
N GLY A 296 29.03 12.27 -17.30
CA GLY A 296 30.34 11.92 -17.88
C GLY A 296 31.56 12.31 -17.06
N LYS A 297 31.40 12.94 -15.88
CA LYS A 297 32.50 13.22 -14.95
C LYS A 297 32.77 11.98 -14.09
N ALA A 298 34.04 11.61 -13.97
CA ALA A 298 34.45 10.56 -13.05
C ALA A 298 34.20 11.01 -11.60
N VAL A 299 33.67 10.13 -10.78
CA VAL A 299 33.41 10.33 -9.35
C VAL A 299 34.22 9.33 -8.52
N THR A 300 34.61 9.71 -7.32
CA THR A 300 35.27 8.81 -6.37
C THR A 300 34.24 8.29 -5.38
N LEU A 301 34.09 6.96 -5.30
CA LEU A 301 33.29 6.30 -4.28
C LEU A 301 34.18 5.91 -3.11
N ASP A 302 33.83 6.36 -1.91
CA ASP A 302 34.39 5.85 -0.67
C ASP A 302 33.56 4.65 -0.24
N ILE A 303 34.18 3.47 -0.17
CA ILE A 303 33.52 2.21 0.15
C ILE A 303 34.19 1.51 1.34
N LEU A 304 33.42 0.65 2.02
CA LEU A 304 33.99 -0.35 2.94
C LEU A 304 33.87 -1.73 2.29
N ARG A 305 35.01 -2.36 2.03
CA ARG A 305 35.16 -3.73 1.55
C ARG A 305 35.69 -4.60 2.68
N ASP A 306 34.93 -5.58 3.13
CA ASP A 306 35.25 -6.45 4.27
C ASP A 306 35.67 -5.65 5.55
N GLY A 307 35.13 -4.44 5.71
CA GLY A 307 35.40 -3.54 6.82
C GLY A 307 36.62 -2.62 6.62
N GLU A 308 37.33 -2.77 5.49
CA GLU A 308 38.50 -1.90 5.16
C GLU A 308 38.07 -0.78 4.21
N PRO A 309 38.44 0.48 4.51
CA PRO A 309 38.12 1.62 3.66
C PRO A 309 38.89 1.54 2.33
N THR A 310 38.20 1.68 1.24
CA THR A 310 38.75 1.61 -0.13
C THR A 310 38.11 2.73 -0.97
N GLN A 311 38.89 3.29 -1.89
CA GLN A 311 38.39 4.29 -2.85
C GLN A 311 38.41 3.72 -4.25
N LEU A 312 37.28 3.91 -4.96
CA LEU A 312 37.14 3.52 -6.35
C LEU A 312 36.76 4.75 -7.19
N THR A 313 37.44 4.93 -8.31
CA THR A 313 37.07 5.97 -9.28
C THR A 313 36.16 5.33 -10.34
N VAL A 314 34.95 5.84 -10.46
CA VAL A 314 33.93 5.37 -11.41
C VAL A 314 33.56 6.51 -12.35
N LYS A 315 33.52 6.26 -13.65
CA LYS A 315 33.04 7.23 -14.63
C LYS A 315 31.63 6.81 -15.04
N PRO A 316 30.57 7.51 -14.56
CA PRO A 316 29.21 7.18 -14.97
C PRO A 316 29.04 7.29 -16.48
N GLU A 317 28.27 6.36 -17.04
CA GLU A 317 27.93 6.34 -18.47
C GLU A 317 26.49 6.83 -18.66
N ALA A 318 26.30 7.61 -19.73
CA ALA A 318 24.96 8.06 -20.12
C ALA A 318 24.25 6.94 -20.88
N VAL A 319 23.26 6.34 -20.25
CA VAL A 319 22.49 5.24 -20.80
C VAL A 319 21.08 5.71 -21.12
N ALA A 320 20.54 5.29 -22.26
CA ALA A 320 19.14 5.54 -22.58
C ALA A 320 18.25 4.77 -21.58
N TRP A 321 17.41 5.51 -20.87
CA TRP A 321 16.51 4.96 -19.86
C TRP A 321 15.15 4.59 -20.43
N THR A 322 14.69 5.36 -21.44
CA THR A 322 13.40 5.14 -22.10
C THR A 322 13.59 4.90 -23.57
N LYS A 323 12.64 4.22 -24.21
CA LYS A 323 12.56 4.11 -25.65
C LYS A 323 12.20 5.49 -26.26
N PRO A 324 12.59 5.76 -27.51
CA PRO A 324 12.02 6.89 -28.23
C PRO A 324 10.53 6.63 -28.48
N LEU A 325 9.73 7.69 -28.60
CA LEU A 325 8.34 7.58 -29.03
C LEU A 325 8.00 8.67 -30.07
N ALA A 326 6.96 8.44 -30.85
CA ALA A 326 6.38 9.48 -31.68
C ALA A 326 5.15 10.07 -31.00
N ARG A 327 5.07 11.38 -30.96
CA ARG A 327 3.88 12.12 -30.56
C ARG A 327 3.19 12.65 -31.81
N LEU A 328 1.92 12.27 -31.99
CA LEU A 328 1.08 12.65 -33.11
C LEU A 328 -0.09 13.46 -32.55
N ALA A 329 -0.32 14.69 -33.04
CA ALA A 329 -1.39 15.55 -32.56
C ALA A 329 -2.04 16.32 -33.72
N PRO A 330 -3.35 16.64 -33.62
CA PRO A 330 -3.94 17.63 -34.53
C PRO A 330 -3.17 18.96 -34.47
N ALA A 331 -2.93 19.58 -35.61
CA ALA A 331 -2.14 20.81 -35.69
C ALA A 331 -2.69 21.90 -34.76
N GLY A 332 -1.82 22.46 -33.94
CA GLY A 332 -2.18 23.48 -32.95
C GLY A 332 -2.92 22.96 -31.70
N GLN A 333 -3.05 21.62 -31.49
CA GLN A 333 -3.72 21.00 -30.35
C GLN A 333 -2.82 19.93 -29.68
N PRO A 334 -1.70 20.32 -29.08
CA PRO A 334 -0.77 19.37 -28.47
C PRO A 334 -1.38 18.57 -27.30
N GLU A 335 -2.44 19.10 -26.67
CA GLU A 335 -3.21 18.43 -25.62
C GLU A 335 -4.07 17.26 -26.13
N ALA A 336 -4.30 17.17 -27.44
CA ALA A 336 -5.04 16.08 -28.10
C ALA A 336 -4.12 15.01 -28.68
N ALA A 337 -2.88 14.93 -28.22
CA ALA A 337 -1.87 14.04 -28.77
C ALA A 337 -2.16 12.56 -28.49
N ILE A 338 -1.67 11.71 -29.37
CA ILE A 338 -1.43 10.28 -29.12
C ILE A 338 0.07 10.03 -29.09
N GLU A 339 0.49 9.08 -28.30
CA GLU A 339 1.88 8.64 -28.21
C GLU A 339 2.01 7.21 -28.75
N VAL A 340 2.97 7.02 -29.63
CA VAL A 340 3.24 5.74 -30.29
C VAL A 340 4.66 5.30 -29.95
N MET A 341 4.82 4.09 -29.42
CA MET A 341 6.13 3.53 -29.10
C MET A 341 6.41 2.25 -29.87
N PRO A 342 7.70 1.91 -30.14
CA PRO A 342 8.07 0.64 -30.73
C PRO A 342 8.11 -0.47 -29.67
N ILE A 343 7.58 -1.65 -30.01
CA ILE A 343 7.83 -2.92 -29.32
C ILE A 343 8.72 -3.76 -30.22
N TYR A 344 9.88 -4.14 -29.70
CA TYR A 344 10.86 -4.96 -30.41
C TYR A 344 10.65 -6.44 -30.09
N ALA A 345 10.87 -7.30 -31.07
CA ALA A 345 10.90 -8.74 -30.81
C ALA A 345 12.17 -9.10 -30.03
N PRO A 346 12.13 -10.11 -29.14
CA PRO A 346 13.28 -10.49 -28.31
C PRO A 346 14.56 -10.85 -29.06
N ASP A 347 14.43 -11.28 -30.34
CA ASP A 347 15.53 -11.76 -31.16
C ASP A 347 15.92 -10.77 -32.29
N GLU A 348 15.32 -9.57 -32.32
CA GLU A 348 15.64 -8.55 -33.34
C GLU A 348 16.88 -7.77 -32.93
N ALA A 349 17.90 -7.82 -33.80
CA ALA A 349 19.13 -7.04 -33.64
C ALA A 349 18.84 -5.55 -33.99
N GLY A 350 18.92 -4.66 -33.01
CA GLY A 350 18.79 -3.23 -33.22
C GLY A 350 19.03 -2.45 -31.93
N ASP A 351 19.33 -1.16 -32.05
CA ASP A 351 19.45 -0.28 -30.90
C ASP A 351 18.05 0.16 -30.45
N PRO A 352 17.56 -0.28 -29.26
CA PRO A 352 16.22 0.10 -28.77
C PRO A 352 16.08 1.59 -28.46
N ALA A 353 17.17 2.36 -28.43
CA ALA A 353 17.18 3.80 -28.29
C ALA A 353 17.08 4.54 -29.64
N SER A 354 17.18 3.84 -30.77
CA SER A 354 17.13 4.42 -32.09
C SER A 354 15.71 4.46 -32.66
N ALA A 355 15.34 5.58 -33.27
CA ALA A 355 14.07 5.73 -33.98
C ALA A 355 14.01 4.91 -35.27
N ASP A 356 15.15 4.50 -35.82
CA ASP A 356 15.26 3.71 -37.07
C ASP A 356 15.11 2.21 -36.84
N THR A 357 15.20 1.73 -35.61
CA THR A 357 15.08 0.30 -35.32
C THR A 357 13.67 -0.17 -35.61
N PRO A 358 13.51 -1.18 -36.49
CA PRO A 358 12.23 -1.78 -36.81
C PRO A 358 11.58 -2.41 -35.56
N GLY A 359 10.28 -2.26 -35.45
CA GLY A 359 9.50 -2.83 -34.37
C GLY A 359 8.01 -2.65 -34.60
N GLN A 360 7.21 -3.31 -33.79
CA GLN A 360 5.77 -3.14 -33.84
C GLN A 360 5.41 -1.79 -33.16
N LEU A 361 4.80 -0.87 -33.91
CA LEU A 361 4.39 0.44 -33.40
C LEU A 361 3.04 0.33 -32.69
N VAL A 362 3.03 0.56 -31.39
CA VAL A 362 1.81 0.47 -30.57
C VAL A 362 1.42 1.82 -30.01
N LEU A 363 0.11 2.05 -29.85
CA LEU A 363 -0.39 3.19 -29.08
C LEU A 363 0.05 3.02 -27.62
N PHE A 364 0.86 3.97 -27.15
CA PHE A 364 1.35 4.00 -25.78
C PHE A 364 0.37 4.75 -24.88
N ASP A 365 -0.03 5.94 -25.33
CA ASP A 365 -0.99 6.80 -24.64
C ASP A 365 -1.90 7.54 -25.62
N ILE A 366 -3.11 7.87 -25.17
CA ILE A 366 -4.12 8.62 -25.91
C ILE A 366 -4.65 9.70 -24.97
N ALA A 367 -4.39 10.96 -25.28
CA ALA A 367 -4.90 12.07 -24.46
C ALA A 367 -6.43 12.11 -24.47
N GLU A 368 -7.05 12.50 -23.35
CA GLU A 368 -8.52 12.63 -23.22
C GLU A 368 -9.15 13.55 -24.27
N ALA A 369 -8.43 14.60 -24.69
CA ALA A 369 -8.85 15.51 -25.75
C ALA A 369 -8.67 14.92 -27.16
N SER A 370 -8.07 13.74 -27.31
CA SER A 370 -7.78 13.14 -28.60
C SER A 370 -9.05 12.67 -29.31
N PRO A 371 -9.16 12.93 -30.63
CA PRO A 371 -10.26 12.39 -31.42
C PRO A 371 -10.25 10.85 -31.55
N LEU A 372 -9.15 10.18 -31.13
CA LEU A 372 -9.03 8.72 -31.08
C LEU A 372 -9.51 8.14 -29.75
N GLU A 373 -9.70 8.98 -28.73
CA GLU A 373 -10.17 8.53 -27.41
C GLU A 373 -11.54 7.82 -27.52
N GLY A 374 -11.65 6.67 -26.85
CA GLY A 374 -12.84 5.82 -26.90
C GLY A 374 -13.02 4.98 -28.18
N GLN A 375 -12.25 5.25 -29.26
CA GLN A 375 -12.26 4.44 -30.49
C GLN A 375 -11.12 3.41 -30.48
N PHE A 376 -9.97 3.81 -29.96
CA PHE A 376 -8.77 2.98 -29.82
C PHE A 376 -8.33 2.95 -28.36
N LYS A 377 -7.46 2.02 -28.03
CA LYS A 377 -6.91 1.86 -26.68
C LYS A 377 -5.39 1.68 -26.70
N PRO A 378 -4.68 2.04 -25.67
CA PRO A 378 -3.28 1.70 -25.54
C PRO A 378 -3.04 0.21 -25.73
N GLY A 379 -2.01 -0.11 -26.55
CA GLY A 379 -1.70 -1.47 -26.99
C GLY A 379 -2.22 -1.81 -28.40
N ASP A 380 -3.11 -1.01 -28.99
CA ASP A 380 -3.48 -1.18 -30.40
C ASP A 380 -2.29 -0.83 -31.30
N VAL A 381 -2.14 -1.55 -32.42
CA VAL A 381 -0.98 -1.48 -33.30
C VAL A 381 -1.24 -0.55 -34.46
N LEU A 382 -0.42 0.48 -34.62
CA LEU A 382 -0.40 1.31 -35.82
C LEU A 382 0.38 0.61 -36.92
N THR A 383 -0.26 0.29 -38.03
CA THR A 383 0.31 -0.54 -39.10
C THR A 383 0.65 0.23 -40.38
N ALA A 384 -0.09 1.32 -40.66
CA ALA A 384 0.15 2.13 -41.86
C ALA A 384 -0.37 3.56 -41.72
N VAL A 385 0.21 4.48 -42.50
CA VAL A 385 -0.28 5.84 -42.71
C VAL A 385 -0.51 6.04 -44.22
N ASN A 386 -1.71 6.45 -44.62
CA ASN A 386 -2.13 6.57 -46.02
C ASN A 386 -1.84 5.31 -46.86
N GLY A 387 -2.01 4.13 -46.25
CA GLY A 387 -1.72 2.84 -46.87
C GLY A 387 -0.23 2.49 -46.98
N GLN A 388 0.69 3.36 -46.58
CA GLN A 388 2.11 3.06 -46.46
C GLN A 388 2.41 2.35 -45.13
N PRO A 389 2.91 1.11 -45.15
CA PRO A 389 3.28 0.41 -43.93
C PRO A 389 4.34 1.18 -43.12
N VAL A 390 4.21 1.16 -41.80
CA VAL A 390 5.19 1.74 -40.88
C VAL A 390 5.67 0.67 -39.91
N ASP A 391 6.97 0.56 -39.73
CA ASP A 391 7.66 -0.44 -38.92
C ASP A 391 8.70 0.16 -37.94
N SER A 392 8.94 1.47 -38.05
CA SER A 392 9.84 2.21 -37.18
C SER A 392 9.30 3.63 -36.93
N LEU A 393 9.76 4.28 -35.86
CA LEU A 393 9.35 5.67 -35.59
C LEU A 393 9.79 6.61 -36.71
N ALA A 394 10.96 6.37 -37.30
CA ALA A 394 11.43 7.16 -38.44
C ALA A 394 10.52 6.99 -39.67
N SER A 395 10.11 5.76 -40.00
CA SER A 395 9.15 5.51 -41.08
C SER A 395 7.79 6.14 -40.82
N LEU A 396 7.32 6.10 -39.56
CA LEU A 396 6.08 6.73 -39.14
C LEU A 396 6.12 8.25 -39.34
N ILE A 397 7.16 8.92 -38.83
CA ILE A 397 7.31 10.37 -38.95
C ILE A 397 7.46 10.78 -40.41
N ALA A 398 8.22 10.04 -41.21
CA ALA A 398 8.34 10.30 -42.65
C ALA A 398 7.01 10.14 -43.38
N ALA A 399 6.22 9.13 -43.05
CA ALA A 399 4.89 8.90 -43.61
C ALA A 399 3.93 10.07 -43.26
N PHE A 400 3.96 10.52 -42.00
CA PHE A 400 3.16 11.68 -41.58
C PHE A 400 3.57 12.99 -42.31
N ASN A 401 4.86 13.28 -42.40
CA ASN A 401 5.36 14.47 -43.08
C ASN A 401 5.00 14.47 -44.58
N SER A 402 4.74 13.32 -45.17
CA SER A 402 4.31 13.16 -46.56
C SER A 402 2.79 13.06 -46.74
N ALA A 403 2.04 12.87 -45.65
CA ALA A 403 0.61 12.58 -45.70
C ALA A 403 -0.30 13.77 -46.06
N GLY A 404 0.15 15.00 -45.80
CA GLY A 404 -0.64 16.22 -46.04
C GLY A 404 -1.83 16.37 -45.08
N VAL A 405 -2.92 16.91 -45.57
CA VAL A 405 -4.16 17.12 -44.82
C VAL A 405 -4.97 15.81 -44.79
N ASP A 406 -5.64 15.53 -43.68
CA ASP A 406 -6.49 14.36 -43.47
C ASP A 406 -5.76 12.99 -43.60
N PRO A 407 -4.71 12.73 -42.81
CA PRO A 407 -4.01 11.44 -42.88
C PRO A 407 -4.95 10.28 -42.52
N GLN A 408 -4.81 9.17 -43.25
CA GLN A 408 -5.50 7.93 -42.97
C GLN A 408 -4.60 7.00 -42.11
N LEU A 409 -5.05 6.65 -40.90
CA LEU A 409 -4.32 5.80 -40.00
C LEU A 409 -4.90 4.39 -40.00
N SER A 410 -4.07 3.38 -40.17
CA SER A 410 -4.49 1.98 -40.09
C SER A 410 -4.02 1.37 -38.77
N PHE A 411 -4.95 0.84 -38.00
CA PHE A 411 -4.70 0.21 -36.71
C PHE A 411 -5.11 -1.26 -36.75
N ARG A 412 -4.40 -2.09 -35.99
CA ARG A 412 -4.80 -3.45 -35.69
C ARG A 412 -5.18 -3.57 -34.21
N GLN A 413 -6.44 -3.91 -33.99
CA GLN A 413 -7.03 -4.12 -32.68
C GLN A 413 -7.60 -5.54 -32.60
N GLU A 414 -7.15 -6.33 -31.63
CA GLU A 414 -7.61 -7.73 -31.43
C GLU A 414 -7.57 -8.59 -32.72
N GLY A 415 -6.54 -8.38 -33.55
CA GLY A 415 -6.34 -9.11 -34.80
C GLY A 415 -7.18 -8.64 -35.98
N LYS A 416 -7.96 -7.57 -35.84
CA LYS A 416 -8.73 -6.94 -36.91
C LYS A 416 -8.13 -5.60 -37.29
N ASP A 417 -8.11 -5.31 -38.57
CA ASP A 417 -7.61 -4.04 -39.09
C ASP A 417 -8.75 -3.02 -39.16
N TYR A 418 -8.48 -1.83 -38.66
CA TYR A 418 -9.35 -0.66 -38.66
C TYR A 418 -8.67 0.50 -39.34
N VAL A 419 -9.44 1.31 -40.04
CA VAL A 419 -8.94 2.51 -40.71
C VAL A 419 -9.64 3.70 -40.12
N TYR A 420 -8.85 4.67 -39.65
CA TYR A 420 -9.31 5.93 -39.08
C TYR A 420 -8.91 7.06 -39.99
N GLN A 421 -9.86 7.93 -40.36
CA GLN A 421 -9.60 9.17 -41.10
C GLN A 421 -9.40 10.29 -40.09
N ALA A 422 -8.16 10.72 -39.94
CA ALA A 422 -7.79 11.75 -38.98
C ALA A 422 -8.04 13.13 -39.55
N GLY A 423 -9.23 13.67 -39.44
CA GLY A 423 -9.60 14.96 -40.03
C GLY A 423 -8.61 16.11 -39.74
N GLY A 424 -8.32 16.93 -40.74
CA GLY A 424 -7.44 18.09 -40.61
C GLY A 424 -5.95 17.79 -40.76
N GLU A 425 -5.13 18.75 -40.36
CA GLU A 425 -3.68 18.66 -40.39
C GLU A 425 -3.17 18.09 -39.06
N TRP A 426 -2.18 17.22 -39.11
CA TRP A 426 -1.58 16.58 -37.92
C TRP A 426 -0.07 16.80 -37.93
N ASP A 427 0.46 17.08 -36.75
CA ASP A 427 1.88 17.20 -36.48
C ASP A 427 2.43 15.87 -35.93
N ALA A 428 3.58 15.45 -36.44
CA ALA A 428 4.32 14.31 -35.94
C ALA A 428 5.70 14.74 -35.42
N SER A 429 6.03 14.40 -34.20
CA SER A 429 7.31 14.73 -33.59
C SER A 429 7.92 13.52 -32.88
N LEU A 430 9.26 13.41 -32.96
CA LEU A 430 10.01 12.42 -32.20
C LEU A 430 10.28 12.94 -30.78
N VAL A 431 9.92 12.13 -29.79
CA VAL A 431 10.34 12.32 -28.41
C VAL A 431 11.59 11.46 -28.20
N ASN A 432 12.71 12.10 -27.99
CA ASN A 432 13.99 11.42 -27.78
C ASN A 432 14.00 10.63 -26.47
N PRO A 433 14.78 9.55 -26.38
CA PRO A 433 14.97 8.82 -25.14
C PRO A 433 15.45 9.71 -24.01
N VAL A 434 14.91 9.50 -22.82
CA VAL A 434 15.51 10.08 -21.61
C VAL A 434 16.80 9.33 -21.31
N THR A 435 17.90 10.04 -21.20
CA THR A 435 19.19 9.47 -20.80
C THR A 435 19.46 9.74 -19.32
N ARG A 436 20.05 8.78 -18.64
CA ARG A 436 20.51 8.93 -17.24
C ARG A 436 21.95 8.51 -17.13
N ALA A 437 22.70 9.23 -16.30
CA ALA A 437 24.04 8.81 -15.94
C ALA A 437 23.93 7.64 -14.95
N MET A 438 24.60 6.53 -15.23
CA MET A 438 24.53 5.32 -14.43
C MET A 438 25.92 4.73 -14.20
N ILE A 439 26.09 4.06 -13.07
CA ILE A 439 27.30 3.31 -12.75
C ILE A 439 27.09 1.78 -12.80
N GLY A 440 25.84 1.30 -12.77
CA GLY A 440 25.50 -0.09 -13.09
C GLY A 440 25.68 -1.09 -11.96
N PHE A 441 25.06 -0.83 -10.80
CA PHE A 441 24.94 -1.81 -9.72
C PHE A 441 23.50 -1.85 -9.18
N ARG A 442 23.18 -2.89 -8.45
CA ARG A 442 21.94 -3.03 -7.69
C ARG A 442 22.26 -3.04 -6.20
N LEU A 443 21.39 -2.44 -5.39
CA LEU A 443 21.50 -2.60 -3.94
C LEU A 443 21.08 -4.02 -3.54
N GLN A 444 21.68 -4.48 -2.47
CA GLN A 444 21.22 -5.68 -1.79
C GLN A 444 19.85 -5.39 -1.16
N ASP A 445 18.88 -6.30 -1.35
CA ASP A 445 17.61 -6.24 -0.66
C ASP A 445 17.85 -6.39 0.85
N ASP A 446 17.58 -5.31 1.59
CA ASP A 446 17.87 -5.23 3.03
C ASP A 446 16.64 -5.68 3.85
N PHE A 447 15.98 -6.79 3.48
CA PHE A 447 15.05 -7.45 4.39
C PHE A 447 15.84 -8.16 5.49
N ILE A 448 15.48 -7.85 6.73
CA ILE A 448 15.98 -8.54 7.91
C ILE A 448 14.82 -9.24 8.63
N ILE A 449 15.12 -10.32 9.31
CA ILE A 449 14.13 -10.97 10.17
C ILE A 449 14.23 -10.36 11.57
N ALA A 450 13.23 -9.56 11.90
CA ALA A 450 13.12 -8.96 13.23
C ALA A 450 12.36 -9.88 14.19
N HIS A 451 12.72 -9.86 15.46
CA HIS A 451 12.12 -10.64 16.53
C HIS A 451 11.53 -9.72 17.61
N PRO A 452 10.47 -8.93 17.30
CA PRO A 452 9.87 -8.04 18.28
C PRO A 452 9.23 -8.85 19.42
N THR A 453 9.52 -8.48 20.66
CA THR A 453 8.93 -9.14 21.83
C THR A 453 7.41 -8.98 21.86
N PRO A 454 6.65 -9.89 22.48
CA PRO A 454 5.19 -9.76 22.59
C PRO A 454 4.75 -8.43 23.22
N GLY A 455 5.50 -7.91 24.20
CA GLY A 455 5.23 -6.61 24.82
C GLY A 455 5.39 -5.45 23.84
N GLN A 456 6.43 -5.46 23.00
CA GLN A 456 6.64 -4.43 21.95
C GLN A 456 5.51 -4.46 20.94
N GLN A 457 5.13 -5.65 20.44
CA GLN A 457 4.04 -5.80 19.47
C GLN A 457 2.71 -5.29 20.03
N PHE A 458 2.39 -5.64 21.28
CA PHE A 458 1.18 -5.19 21.96
C PHE A 458 1.17 -3.67 22.15
N THR A 459 2.25 -3.10 22.67
CA THR A 459 2.36 -1.65 22.89
C THR A 459 2.27 -0.86 21.59
N ALA A 460 2.93 -1.31 20.53
CA ALA A 460 2.85 -0.69 19.19
C ALA A 460 1.41 -0.71 18.65
N SER A 461 0.71 -1.85 18.79
CA SER A 461 -0.69 -1.99 18.36
C SER A 461 -1.62 -1.04 19.12
N VAL A 462 -1.51 -0.99 20.45
CA VAL A 462 -2.34 -0.09 21.28
C VAL A 462 -2.08 1.38 20.95
N LYS A 463 -0.80 1.76 20.77
CA LYS A 463 -0.39 3.13 20.41
C LYS A 463 -0.97 3.52 19.04
N MET A 464 -0.85 2.64 18.05
CA MET A 464 -1.40 2.87 16.71
C MET A 464 -2.92 3.07 16.74
N ILE A 465 -3.65 2.19 17.42
CA ILE A 465 -5.12 2.27 17.55
C ILE A 465 -5.53 3.55 18.26
N GLY A 466 -4.89 3.85 19.39
CA GLY A 466 -5.17 5.06 20.16
C GLY A 466 -4.99 6.34 19.33
N ARG A 467 -3.95 6.38 18.50
CA ARG A 467 -3.71 7.51 17.59
C ARG A 467 -4.77 7.63 16.50
N VAL A 468 -5.07 6.52 15.82
CA VAL A 468 -6.10 6.52 14.77
C VAL A 468 -7.46 6.95 15.33
N LEU A 469 -7.88 6.39 16.46
CA LEU A 469 -9.13 6.79 17.11
C LEU A 469 -9.09 8.26 17.58
N GLY A 470 -7.97 8.69 18.13
CA GLY A 470 -7.76 10.10 18.51
C GLY A 470 -7.84 11.04 17.32
N SER A 471 -7.27 10.65 16.18
CA SER A 471 -7.33 11.43 14.93
C SER A 471 -8.76 11.54 14.40
N LEU A 472 -9.53 10.43 14.42
CA LEU A 472 -10.92 10.43 13.96
C LEU A 472 -11.86 11.35 14.76
N VAL A 473 -11.62 11.52 16.05
CA VAL A 473 -12.44 12.40 16.92
C VAL A 473 -11.89 13.82 17.02
N SER A 474 -10.67 14.06 16.56
CA SER A 474 -10.03 15.38 16.63
C SER A 474 -10.50 16.28 15.47
N PRO A 475 -11.12 17.44 15.75
CA PRO A 475 -11.52 18.37 14.70
C PRO A 475 -10.33 19.04 13.98
N ARG A 476 -9.10 18.82 14.47
CA ARG A 476 -7.85 19.34 13.89
C ARG A 476 -7.11 18.32 13.05
N SER A 477 -7.58 17.08 13.01
CA SER A 477 -7.01 16.02 12.18
C SER A 477 -7.47 16.16 10.74
N ASP A 478 -6.63 15.78 9.79
CA ASP A 478 -7.01 15.64 8.39
C ASP A 478 -7.47 14.21 8.06
N ILE A 479 -7.31 13.27 9.01
CA ILE A 479 -7.78 11.90 8.86
C ILE A 479 -9.27 11.84 9.18
N GLY A 480 -10.05 11.31 8.25
CA GLY A 480 -11.48 11.07 8.39
C GLY A 480 -11.86 9.60 8.24
N PHE A 481 -13.16 9.31 8.31
CA PHE A 481 -13.68 7.95 8.13
C PHE A 481 -13.41 7.40 6.73
N LYS A 482 -13.23 8.26 5.71
CA LYS A 482 -12.84 7.86 4.36
C LYS A 482 -11.47 7.18 4.31
N ASP A 483 -10.58 7.50 5.26
CA ASP A 483 -9.19 7.04 5.29
C ASP A 483 -9.03 5.70 6.03
N LEU A 484 -10.12 5.17 6.61
CA LEU A 484 -10.13 3.84 7.21
C LEU A 484 -10.20 2.75 6.14
N ASN A 485 -9.51 1.65 6.39
CA ASN A 485 -9.63 0.45 5.58
C ASN A 485 -10.73 -0.46 6.15
N GLY A 486 -11.67 -0.85 5.30
CA GLY A 486 -12.69 -1.85 5.61
C GLY A 486 -12.25 -3.27 5.22
N ALA A 487 -13.24 -4.15 5.08
CA ALA A 487 -13.00 -5.55 4.76
C ALA A 487 -12.25 -5.76 3.42
N ILE A 488 -12.56 -4.95 2.40
CA ILE A 488 -11.87 -5.00 1.10
C ILE A 488 -10.42 -4.52 1.24
N GLY A 489 -10.18 -3.41 1.92
CA GLY A 489 -8.83 -2.88 2.15
C GLY A 489 -7.94 -3.83 2.93
N ILE A 490 -8.48 -4.44 4.00
CA ILE A 490 -7.78 -5.48 4.79
C ILE A 490 -7.51 -6.71 3.92
N GLY A 491 -8.49 -7.17 3.14
CA GLY A 491 -8.33 -8.28 2.21
C GLY A 491 -7.22 -8.04 1.19
N ARG A 492 -7.15 -6.83 0.61
CA ARG A 492 -6.07 -6.40 -0.29
C ARG A 492 -4.69 -6.46 0.37
N LEU A 493 -4.58 -5.98 1.62
CA LEU A 493 -3.32 -6.00 2.36
C LEU A 493 -2.85 -7.44 2.61
N VAL A 494 -3.74 -8.33 3.08
CA VAL A 494 -3.40 -9.75 3.30
C VAL A 494 -3.05 -10.45 1.97
N HIS A 495 -3.74 -10.11 0.88
CA HIS A 495 -3.41 -10.63 -0.44
C HIS A 495 -2.00 -10.22 -0.89
N ARG A 496 -1.55 -8.98 -0.59
CA ARG A 496 -0.17 -8.52 -0.87
C ARG A 496 0.88 -9.39 -0.17
N PHE A 497 0.61 -9.89 1.05
CA PHE A 497 1.54 -10.79 1.75
C PHE A 497 1.73 -12.14 1.04
N SER A 498 0.84 -12.51 0.15
CA SER A 498 0.95 -13.72 -0.68
C SER A 498 1.55 -13.46 -2.06
N SER A 499 1.81 -12.20 -2.41
CA SER A 499 2.35 -11.81 -3.72
C SER A 499 3.87 -12.05 -3.77
N PRO A 500 4.38 -12.66 -4.85
CA PRO A 500 5.81 -12.79 -5.08
C PRO A 500 6.51 -11.44 -5.29
N ASP A 501 5.76 -10.39 -5.62
CA ASP A 501 6.30 -9.03 -5.78
C ASP A 501 6.71 -8.41 -4.44
N MET A 502 6.22 -8.93 -3.30
CA MET A 502 6.50 -8.38 -1.98
C MET A 502 7.51 -9.19 -1.18
N PHE A 503 7.50 -10.51 -1.34
CA PHE A 503 8.38 -11.43 -0.59
C PHE A 503 8.87 -12.55 -1.50
N ASP A 504 10.15 -12.87 -1.41
CA ASP A 504 10.79 -13.94 -2.19
C ASP A 504 10.24 -15.32 -1.85
N THR A 505 9.79 -15.51 -0.62
CA THR A 505 9.26 -16.79 -0.15
C THR A 505 7.86 -16.68 0.42
N LYS A 506 7.04 -17.71 0.19
CA LYS A 506 5.71 -17.84 0.81
C LYS A 506 5.79 -17.85 2.35
N TRP A 507 6.93 -18.26 2.90
CA TRP A 507 7.15 -18.30 4.34
C TRP A 507 7.30 -16.91 4.94
N ASP A 508 7.96 -15.99 4.24
CA ASP A 508 8.10 -14.61 4.68
C ASP A 508 6.76 -13.86 4.60
N GLY A 509 5.98 -14.11 3.54
CA GLY A 509 4.61 -13.62 3.46
C GLY A 509 3.71 -14.15 4.59
N PHE A 510 3.86 -15.42 4.98
CA PHE A 510 3.14 -15.98 6.12
C PHE A 510 3.57 -15.35 7.45
N ARG A 511 4.87 -15.12 7.67
CA ARG A 511 5.39 -14.40 8.85
C ARG A 511 4.84 -12.98 8.95
N ALA A 512 4.79 -12.26 7.84
CA ALA A 512 4.20 -10.92 7.78
C ALA A 512 2.70 -10.95 8.10
N ALA A 513 1.96 -11.92 7.56
CA ALA A 513 0.55 -12.12 7.86
C ALA A 513 0.30 -12.49 9.33
N LEU A 514 1.20 -13.27 9.97
CA LEU A 514 1.15 -13.54 11.41
C LEU A 514 1.31 -12.25 12.23
N ALA A 515 2.29 -11.41 11.90
CA ALA A 515 2.49 -10.13 12.59
C ALA A 515 1.27 -9.21 12.43
N PHE A 516 0.67 -9.17 11.24
CA PHE A 516 -0.59 -8.45 11.01
C PHE A 516 -1.75 -9.03 11.83
N ALA A 517 -1.84 -10.37 11.98
CA ALA A 517 -2.87 -11.01 12.78
C ALA A 517 -2.77 -10.65 14.28
N VAL A 518 -1.58 -10.35 14.81
CA VAL A 518 -1.43 -9.81 16.18
C VAL A 518 -2.14 -8.45 16.28
N ILE A 519 -1.84 -7.53 15.35
CA ILE A 519 -2.46 -6.20 15.30
C ILE A 519 -3.98 -6.33 15.18
N LEU A 520 -4.46 -7.22 14.30
CA LEU A 520 -5.89 -7.45 14.09
C LEU A 520 -6.60 -7.90 15.37
N ASN A 521 -6.02 -8.85 16.12
CA ASN A 521 -6.61 -9.36 17.36
C ASN A 521 -6.59 -8.33 18.50
N VAL A 522 -5.52 -7.55 18.64
CA VAL A 522 -5.47 -6.44 19.60
C VAL A 522 -6.52 -5.38 19.25
N ASN A 523 -6.63 -5.03 17.96
CA ASN A 523 -7.66 -4.11 17.45
C ASN A 523 -9.06 -4.59 17.77
N LEU A 524 -9.37 -5.83 17.43
CA LEU A 524 -10.69 -6.42 17.66
C LEU A 524 -11.04 -6.43 19.15
N ALA A 525 -10.10 -6.76 20.03
CA ALA A 525 -10.29 -6.72 21.46
C ALA A 525 -10.58 -5.30 21.97
N LEU A 526 -9.78 -4.31 21.57
CA LEU A 526 -9.93 -2.93 22.05
C LEU A 526 -11.20 -2.26 21.51
N LEU A 527 -11.51 -2.47 20.23
CA LEU A 527 -12.73 -1.91 19.62
C LEU A 527 -13.98 -2.50 20.25
N ASN A 528 -14.00 -3.83 20.53
CA ASN A 528 -15.15 -4.46 21.18
C ASN A 528 -15.34 -4.02 22.64
N LEU A 529 -14.34 -3.44 23.28
CA LEU A 529 -14.47 -2.85 24.63
C LEU A 529 -14.99 -1.41 24.62
N LEU A 530 -15.16 -0.79 23.45
CA LEU A 530 -15.73 0.56 23.36
C LEU A 530 -17.21 0.58 23.86
N PRO A 531 -17.66 1.67 24.49
CA PRO A 531 -19.03 1.79 25.02
C PRO A 531 -20.08 2.02 23.92
N ILE A 532 -20.03 1.20 22.86
CA ILE A 532 -20.93 1.27 21.71
C ILE A 532 -21.97 0.15 21.82
N PRO A 533 -23.28 0.44 21.75
CA PRO A 533 -24.35 -0.51 22.07
C PRO A 533 -24.35 -1.85 21.33
N VAL A 534 -23.71 -1.92 20.17
CA VAL A 534 -23.60 -3.13 19.34
C VAL A 534 -22.42 -4.01 19.73
N LEU A 535 -21.46 -3.48 20.50
CA LEU A 535 -20.24 -4.14 20.91
C LEU A 535 -20.35 -4.64 22.36
N ASP A 536 -19.47 -5.56 22.77
CA ASP A 536 -19.43 -6.11 24.12
C ASP A 536 -19.29 -5.04 25.20
N GLY A 537 -18.45 -4.00 24.96
CA GLY A 537 -18.30 -2.86 25.83
C GLY A 537 -19.58 -2.05 26.00
N GLY A 538 -20.45 -2.04 25.01
CA GLY A 538 -21.78 -1.45 25.10
C GLY A 538 -22.68 -2.21 26.07
N HIS A 539 -22.70 -3.53 25.99
CA HIS A 539 -23.42 -4.39 26.92
C HIS A 539 -22.91 -4.24 28.34
N MET A 540 -21.58 -4.16 28.53
CA MET A 540 -20.95 -3.86 29.83
C MET A 540 -21.37 -2.49 30.35
N THR A 541 -21.42 -1.48 29.49
CA THR A 541 -21.82 -0.10 29.84
C THR A 541 -23.28 -0.05 30.25
N ILE A 542 -24.19 -0.64 29.47
CA ILE A 542 -25.63 -0.71 29.77
C ILE A 542 -25.87 -1.45 31.11
N ALA A 543 -25.19 -2.57 31.34
CA ALA A 543 -25.28 -3.32 32.59
C ALA A 543 -24.79 -2.49 33.79
N THR A 544 -23.69 -1.72 33.60
CA THR A 544 -23.12 -0.85 34.64
C THR A 544 -24.06 0.32 34.97
N ILE A 545 -24.60 0.99 33.96
CA ILE A 545 -25.58 2.07 34.15
C ILE A 545 -26.83 1.57 34.88
N SER A 546 -27.37 0.39 34.45
CA SER A 546 -28.53 -0.22 35.12
C SER A 546 -28.26 -0.51 36.60
N LYS A 547 -27.04 -1.00 36.92
CA LYS A 547 -26.62 -1.26 38.30
C LYS A 547 -26.52 0.06 39.13
N LEU A 548 -25.95 1.10 38.56
CA LEU A 548 -25.80 2.40 39.20
C LEU A 548 -27.17 3.09 39.46
N LEU A 549 -28.11 2.95 38.53
CA LEU A 549 -29.46 3.46 38.63
C LEU A 549 -30.35 2.62 39.58
N GLY A 550 -29.92 1.45 40.03
CA GLY A 550 -30.71 0.52 40.85
C GLY A 550 -31.95 -0.03 40.18
N ARG A 551 -32.10 0.16 38.86
CA ARG A 551 -33.21 -0.34 38.04
C ARG A 551 -32.71 -0.69 36.63
N PRO A 552 -33.34 -1.68 35.97
CA PRO A 552 -33.02 -1.99 34.57
C PRO A 552 -33.36 -0.78 33.68
N MET A 553 -32.54 -0.57 32.65
CA MET A 553 -32.87 0.40 31.59
C MET A 553 -34.10 -0.05 30.81
N PRO A 554 -34.95 0.89 30.36
CA PRO A 554 -36.11 0.56 29.54
C PRO A 554 -35.69 -0.18 28.26
N ARG A 555 -36.30 -1.32 27.96
CA ARG A 555 -36.01 -2.12 26.76
C ARG A 555 -36.10 -1.31 25.47
N SER A 556 -37.14 -0.46 25.35
CA SER A 556 -37.31 0.41 24.18
C SER A 556 -36.14 1.37 23.93
N LEU A 557 -35.49 1.85 25.00
CA LEU A 557 -34.33 2.73 24.87
C LEU A 557 -33.09 1.95 24.41
N ILE A 558 -32.87 0.73 24.93
CA ILE A 558 -31.78 -0.15 24.51
C ILE A 558 -31.95 -0.54 23.04
N GLU A 559 -33.16 -1.00 22.67
CA GLU A 559 -33.47 -1.40 21.30
C GLU A 559 -33.34 -0.22 20.31
N ALA A 560 -33.81 0.96 20.68
CA ALA A 560 -33.67 2.15 19.86
C ALA A 560 -32.19 2.56 19.70
N ALA A 561 -31.42 2.55 20.79
CA ALA A 561 -29.98 2.87 20.75
C ALA A 561 -29.22 1.83 19.90
N THR A 562 -29.44 0.53 20.14
CA THR A 562 -28.82 -0.55 19.37
C THR A 562 -29.19 -0.47 17.90
N GLY A 563 -30.48 -0.29 17.58
CA GLY A 563 -30.96 -0.15 16.20
C GLY A 563 -30.34 1.06 15.48
N ALA A 564 -30.25 2.21 16.15
CA ALA A 564 -29.61 3.40 15.59
C ALA A 564 -28.12 3.16 15.31
N PHE A 565 -27.39 2.50 16.23
CA PHE A 565 -25.98 2.18 16.03
C PHE A 565 -25.76 1.09 14.98
N VAL A 566 -26.66 0.10 14.85
CA VAL A 566 -26.61 -0.89 13.76
C VAL A 566 -26.72 -0.19 12.41
N VAL A 567 -27.70 0.70 12.24
CA VAL A 567 -27.88 1.47 10.99
C VAL A 567 -26.65 2.33 10.70
N LEU A 568 -26.11 3.02 11.73
CA LEU A 568 -24.91 3.82 11.59
C LEU A 568 -23.69 2.95 11.22
N LEU A 569 -23.52 1.79 11.85
CA LEU A 569 -22.41 0.88 11.56
C LEU A 569 -22.47 0.32 10.14
N PHE A 570 -23.65 -0.14 9.70
CA PHE A 570 -23.82 -0.60 8.31
C PHE A 570 -23.63 0.54 7.31
N GLY A 571 -24.13 1.73 7.62
CA GLY A 571 -23.88 2.92 6.81
C GLY A 571 -22.40 3.26 6.71
N LEU A 572 -21.68 3.22 7.84
CA LEU A 572 -20.23 3.42 7.87
C LEU A 572 -19.48 2.33 7.11
N MET A 573 -19.87 1.06 7.27
CA MET A 573 -19.29 -0.06 6.51
C MET A 573 -19.50 0.11 5.01
N ALA A 574 -20.70 0.47 4.59
CA ALA A 574 -20.99 0.74 3.18
C ALA A 574 -20.17 1.92 2.65
N TYR A 575 -20.06 2.99 3.44
CA TYR A 575 -19.24 4.16 3.14
C TYR A 575 -17.76 3.78 2.94
N ILE A 576 -17.14 3.10 3.92
CA ILE A 576 -15.75 2.68 3.83
C ILE A 576 -15.54 1.70 2.65
N THR A 577 -16.47 0.75 2.45
CA THR A 577 -16.42 -0.20 1.33
C THR A 577 -16.44 0.50 -0.03
N LEU A 578 -17.19 1.60 -0.15
CA LEU A 578 -17.19 2.41 -1.37
C LEU A 578 -15.78 2.97 -1.64
N PHE A 579 -15.14 3.59 -0.63
CA PHE A 579 -13.78 4.14 -0.79
C PHE A 579 -12.74 3.05 -1.06
N ASP A 580 -12.80 1.91 -0.36
CA ASP A 580 -11.93 0.76 -0.64
C ASP A 580 -12.08 0.24 -2.08
N SER A 581 -13.31 0.27 -2.61
CA SER A 581 -13.59 -0.15 -3.99
C SER A 581 -13.01 0.86 -5.00
N LEU A 582 -13.13 2.16 -4.72
CA LEU A 582 -12.51 3.21 -5.53
C LEU A 582 -10.98 3.10 -5.52
N ASP A 583 -10.39 2.85 -4.33
CA ASP A 583 -8.95 2.59 -4.21
C ASP A 583 -8.53 1.38 -5.04
N TRP A 584 -9.31 0.30 -5.01
CA TRP A 584 -8.98 -0.89 -5.77
C TRP A 584 -8.96 -0.61 -7.28
N VAL A 585 -9.94 0.13 -7.78
CA VAL A 585 -9.95 0.55 -9.19
C VAL A 585 -8.71 1.39 -9.50
N GLY A 586 -8.39 2.38 -8.66
CA GLY A 586 -7.20 3.21 -8.81
C GLY A 586 -5.88 2.40 -8.79
N ASP A 587 -5.75 1.41 -7.88
CA ASP A 587 -4.57 0.53 -7.84
C ASP A 587 -4.42 -0.31 -9.12
N VAL A 588 -5.54 -0.79 -9.70
CA VAL A 588 -5.52 -1.56 -10.95
C VAL A 588 -5.08 -0.67 -12.12
N GLU A 589 -5.57 0.56 -12.17
CA GLU A 589 -5.18 1.55 -13.18
C GLU A 589 -3.70 1.91 -13.03
N ALA A 590 -3.25 2.25 -11.81
CA ALA A 590 -1.84 2.52 -11.52
C ALA A 590 -0.91 1.35 -11.87
N LYS A 591 -1.34 0.11 -11.59
CA LYS A 591 -0.57 -1.08 -11.99
C LYS A 591 -0.51 -1.25 -13.51
N LYS A 592 -1.60 -0.99 -14.22
CA LYS A 592 -1.60 -1.01 -15.69
C LYS A 592 -0.68 0.08 -16.26
N GLN A 593 -0.69 1.27 -15.68
CA GLN A 593 0.19 2.36 -16.07
C GLN A 593 1.67 2.00 -15.79
N ALA A 594 1.98 1.49 -14.59
CA ALA A 594 3.34 1.05 -14.25
C ALA A 594 3.86 -0.05 -15.20
N LEU A 595 3.01 -1.00 -15.61
CA LEU A 595 3.37 -2.02 -16.61
C LEU A 595 3.63 -1.40 -17.99
N ARG A 596 2.87 -0.37 -18.40
CA ARG A 596 3.15 0.36 -19.65
C ARG A 596 4.48 1.11 -19.54
N GLU A 597 4.70 1.83 -18.45
CA GLU A 597 5.96 2.54 -18.19
C GLU A 597 7.15 1.58 -18.20
N GLN A 598 6.99 0.38 -17.64
CA GLN A 598 8.02 -0.66 -17.70
C GLN A 598 8.29 -1.11 -19.14
N GLN A 599 7.27 -1.26 -19.99
CA GLN A 599 7.44 -1.57 -21.41
C GLN A 599 8.14 -0.43 -22.17
N TYR A 600 7.99 0.81 -21.71
CA TYR A 600 8.65 1.98 -22.26
C TYR A 600 10.12 2.10 -21.82
N GLN A 601 10.50 1.49 -20.70
CA GLN A 601 11.90 1.44 -20.27
C GLN A 601 12.72 0.48 -21.14
N ILE A 602 13.99 0.80 -21.33
CA ILE A 602 14.95 -0.07 -22.02
C ILE A 602 15.56 -0.99 -20.96
N ASP A 603 15.71 -2.27 -21.29
CA ASP A 603 16.57 -3.16 -20.50
C ASP A 603 17.99 -2.63 -20.60
N ILE A 604 18.51 -2.14 -19.46
CA ILE A 604 19.80 -1.46 -19.41
C ILE A 604 20.89 -2.49 -19.73
N ALA A 605 21.58 -2.28 -20.85
CA ALA A 605 22.81 -2.94 -21.19
C ALA A 605 23.89 -1.86 -21.40
N PHE A 606 25.05 -2.05 -20.80
CA PHE A 606 26.17 -1.18 -21.08
C PHE A 606 26.84 -1.65 -22.39
N PRO A 607 27.16 -0.73 -23.32
CA PRO A 607 27.84 -1.11 -24.55
C PRO A 607 29.21 -1.71 -24.21
N ASN A 608 29.52 -2.85 -24.82
CA ASN A 608 30.86 -3.42 -24.74
C ASN A 608 31.83 -2.47 -25.44
N ASP A 609 32.58 -1.66 -24.71
CA ASP A 609 33.80 -1.02 -25.23
C ASP A 609 34.84 -2.10 -25.49
N LYS A 610 34.64 -2.89 -26.55
CA LYS A 610 35.78 -3.57 -27.18
C LYS A 610 36.54 -2.51 -27.95
N PRO A 611 37.81 -2.21 -27.60
CA PRO A 611 38.63 -1.43 -28.49
C PRO A 611 38.61 -2.15 -29.87
N ALA A 612 38.22 -1.38 -30.90
CA ALA A 612 38.35 -1.89 -32.26
C ALA A 612 39.79 -2.33 -32.47
N GLU A 613 39.98 -3.66 -32.73
CA GLU A 613 41.26 -4.19 -33.17
C GLU A 613 41.64 -3.66 -34.56
#